data_fe4367572428d013b2ca158253f9f8da
#
_entry.id   fe4367572428d013b2ca158253f9f8da
#
_cell.length_a   1.000
_cell.length_b   1.000
_cell.length_c   1.000
_cell.angle_alpha   90.00
_cell.angle_beta   90.00
_cell.angle_gamma   90.00
#
_symmetry.space_group_name_H-M   'P 1'
#
loop_
_entity.id
_entity.type
_entity.pdbx_description
1 polymer ?
#
loop_
_entity_poly.entity_id
_entity_poly.type
_entity_poly.pdbx_seq_one_letter_code
_entity_poly.pdbx_strand_id
1 'polypeptide(L)'
;RFILDLAPGDRIVFRGLVWSVVEIDEQVTVSPSSSLGELPRWIGEDIPVPYSVAQEASERLSEANWEGLPITDEARAVLDDYHTSILDAGVMPSPNCLSIEQHERLFIVNYPGGSRLNRTIGMIITAMLSAKSGYKVGYQFDPYRIILDAPTRTTVKDMLAIMKGFERGITDLLRFSIRDSPALKSQLLHSARKMGAIGPEA
;
A
#
# COMPACT_ATOMS: atom_id res chain seq x y z
N ARG A 1 2.29 15.66 -14.22
CA ARG A 1 1.43 15.52 -12.99
C ARG A 1 2.26 15.53 -11.71
N PHE A 2 3.40 14.88 -11.67
CA PHE A 2 4.31 14.84 -10.51
C PHE A 2 4.79 16.24 -10.08
N ILE A 3 5.14 17.11 -11.04
CA ILE A 3 5.61 18.48 -10.75
C ILE A 3 4.50 19.35 -10.13
N LEU A 4 3.23 19.04 -10.40
CA LEU A 4 2.08 19.81 -9.89
C LEU A 4 1.79 19.56 -8.39
N ASP A 5 2.34 18.48 -7.84
CA ASP A 5 2.13 18.08 -6.44
C ASP A 5 3.36 18.34 -5.56
N LEU A 6 4.45 18.91 -6.14
CA LEU A 6 5.67 19.26 -5.40
C LEU A 6 5.55 20.63 -4.76
N ALA A 7 6.16 20.79 -3.59
CA ALA A 7 6.31 22.05 -2.90
C ALA A 7 7.78 22.30 -2.51
N PRO A 8 8.23 23.57 -2.37
CA PRO A 8 9.54 23.86 -1.79
C PRO A 8 9.65 23.21 -0.39
N GLY A 9 10.79 22.53 -0.16
CA GLY A 9 11.02 21.75 1.05
C GLY A 9 10.72 20.25 0.90
N ASP A 10 10.01 19.83 -0.15
CA ASP A 10 9.82 18.42 -0.45
C ASP A 10 11.14 17.72 -0.79
N ARG A 11 11.18 16.43 -0.57
CA ARG A 11 12.34 15.62 -0.89
C ARG A 11 12.00 14.62 -1.96
N ILE A 12 12.85 14.54 -2.98
CA ILE A 12 12.67 13.62 -4.10
C ILE A 12 13.89 12.71 -4.22
N VAL A 13 13.69 11.48 -4.66
CA VAL A 13 14.79 10.60 -5.06
C VAL A 13 14.91 10.61 -6.57
N PHE A 14 16.07 11.00 -7.03
CA PHE A 14 16.40 10.98 -8.45
C PHE A 14 17.79 10.41 -8.65
N ARG A 15 17.91 9.42 -9.54
CA ARG A 15 19.16 8.67 -9.79
C ARG A 15 19.80 8.07 -8.53
N GLY A 16 18.98 7.56 -7.60
CA GLY A 16 19.46 6.93 -6.37
C GLY A 16 19.93 7.89 -5.27
N LEU A 17 19.81 9.20 -5.49
CA LEU A 17 20.17 10.23 -4.50
C LEU A 17 18.92 10.98 -4.03
N VAL A 18 18.95 11.44 -2.78
CA VAL A 18 17.90 12.26 -2.21
C VAL A 18 18.19 13.73 -2.50
N TRP A 19 17.19 14.42 -3.01
CA TRP A 19 17.24 15.84 -3.35
C TRP A 19 16.13 16.59 -2.59
N SER A 20 16.42 17.77 -2.06
CA SER A 20 15.41 18.68 -1.51
C SER A 20 15.01 19.69 -2.57
N VAL A 21 13.73 19.89 -2.75
CA VAL A 21 13.17 20.91 -3.63
C VAL A 21 13.40 22.28 -3.00
N VAL A 22 14.11 23.15 -3.69
CA VAL A 22 14.44 24.52 -3.22
C VAL A 22 13.41 25.49 -3.76
N GLU A 23 13.11 25.40 -5.04
CA GLU A 23 12.23 26.34 -5.75
C GLU A 23 11.55 25.65 -6.92
N ILE A 24 10.35 26.08 -7.22
CA ILE A 24 9.55 25.61 -8.35
C ILE A 24 9.01 26.82 -9.11
N ASP A 25 9.53 26.99 -10.33
CA ASP A 25 8.98 27.91 -11.32
C ASP A 25 8.83 27.19 -12.68
N GLU A 26 9.42 27.64 -13.75
CA GLU A 26 9.47 26.90 -15.04
C GLU A 26 10.32 25.61 -14.93
N GLN A 27 11.21 25.53 -13.94
CA GLN A 27 12.07 24.40 -13.64
C GLN A 27 12.02 24.12 -12.14
N VAL A 28 12.26 22.85 -11.75
CA VAL A 28 12.38 22.46 -10.35
C VAL A 28 13.85 22.52 -9.94
N THR A 29 14.20 23.49 -9.12
CA THR A 29 15.54 23.63 -8.54
C THR A 29 15.64 22.73 -7.31
N VAL A 30 16.67 21.87 -7.26
CA VAL A 30 16.89 20.92 -6.17
C VAL A 30 18.30 21.02 -5.61
N SER A 31 18.47 20.72 -4.33
CA SER A 31 19.77 20.59 -3.67
C SER A 31 19.97 19.18 -3.12
N PRO A 32 21.22 18.62 -3.06
CA PRO A 32 21.46 17.34 -2.42
C PRO A 32 21.04 17.35 -0.96
N SER A 33 20.38 16.25 -0.51
CA SER A 33 19.97 16.08 0.89
C SER A 33 20.53 14.77 1.45
N SER A 34 21.12 14.84 2.65
CA SER A 34 21.66 13.66 3.36
C SER A 34 20.65 13.00 4.30
N SER A 35 19.45 13.57 4.47
CA SER A 35 18.44 13.00 5.36
C SER A 35 17.52 12.06 4.60
N LEU A 36 17.27 10.89 5.17
CA LEU A 36 16.22 9.97 4.73
C LEU A 36 14.87 10.66 4.92
N GLY A 37 14.32 11.23 3.83
CA GLY A 37 12.97 11.77 3.78
C GLY A 37 12.01 10.76 3.15
N GLU A 38 10.72 11.03 3.22
CA GLU A 38 9.73 10.28 2.46
C GLU A 38 10.13 10.28 0.98
N LEU A 39 10.31 9.07 0.43
CA LEU A 39 10.66 8.88 -0.96
C LEU A 39 9.42 9.14 -1.81
N PRO A 40 9.38 10.15 -2.68
CA PRO A 40 8.33 10.20 -3.69
C PRO A 40 8.48 8.97 -4.56
N ARG A 41 7.46 8.16 -4.56
CA ARG A 41 7.37 7.08 -5.53
C ARG A 41 7.17 7.70 -6.91
N TRP A 42 8.05 7.39 -7.84
CA TRP A 42 7.71 7.43 -9.24
C TRP A 42 6.58 6.42 -9.42
N ILE A 43 5.36 6.93 -9.43
CA ILE A 43 4.22 6.15 -9.87
C ILE A 43 4.32 6.20 -11.39
N GLY A 44 5.08 5.27 -11.97
CA GLY A 44 4.78 4.79 -13.31
C GLY A 44 3.30 4.37 -13.31
N GLU A 45 2.72 4.11 -14.45
CA GLU A 45 1.37 3.54 -14.48
C GLU A 45 1.36 2.31 -13.58
N ASP A 46 0.78 2.47 -12.39
CA ASP A 46 0.66 1.39 -11.42
C ASP A 46 -0.41 0.45 -11.97
N ILE A 47 0.02 -0.48 -12.82
CA ILE A 47 -0.87 -1.52 -13.36
C ILE A 47 -1.27 -2.38 -12.17
N PRO A 48 -2.52 -2.29 -11.70
CA PRO A 48 -2.92 -3.03 -10.52
C PRO A 48 -2.93 -4.52 -10.82
N VAL A 49 -2.23 -5.30 -9.99
CA VAL A 49 -2.26 -6.76 -10.07
C VAL A 49 -3.67 -7.25 -9.72
N PRO A 50 -4.34 -8.00 -10.61
CA PRO A 50 -5.65 -8.57 -10.34
C PRO A 50 -5.62 -9.58 -9.19
N TYR A 51 -6.77 -9.75 -8.51
CA TYR A 51 -6.93 -10.74 -7.45
C TYR A 51 -6.52 -12.15 -7.90
N SER A 52 -7.02 -12.61 -9.06
CA SER A 52 -6.72 -13.94 -9.59
C SER A 52 -5.22 -14.19 -9.81
N VAL A 53 -4.50 -13.17 -10.31
CA VAL A 53 -3.05 -13.28 -10.52
C VAL A 53 -2.31 -13.36 -9.18
N ALA A 54 -2.70 -12.55 -8.19
CA ALA A 54 -2.08 -12.59 -6.87
C ALA A 54 -2.34 -13.95 -6.16
N GLN A 55 -3.55 -14.50 -6.31
CA GLN A 55 -3.90 -15.81 -5.75
C GLN A 55 -3.08 -16.93 -6.39
N GLU A 56 -3.04 -16.99 -7.72
CA GLU A 56 -2.25 -18.02 -8.43
C GLU A 56 -0.76 -17.92 -8.10
N ALA A 57 -0.19 -16.72 -8.09
CA ALA A 57 1.21 -16.54 -7.72
C ALA A 57 1.50 -17.03 -6.29
N SER A 58 0.59 -16.73 -5.35
CA SER A 58 0.71 -17.17 -3.96
C SER A 58 0.53 -18.68 -3.79
N GLU A 59 -0.38 -19.30 -4.55
CA GLU A 59 -0.59 -20.76 -4.57
C GLU A 59 0.67 -21.46 -5.07
N ARG A 60 1.18 -21.05 -6.22
CA ARG A 60 2.42 -21.61 -6.80
C ARG A 60 3.61 -21.44 -5.85
N LEU A 61 3.75 -20.29 -5.23
CA LEU A 61 4.80 -20.05 -4.24
C LEU A 61 4.63 -20.95 -3.02
N SER A 62 3.42 -21.13 -2.51
CA SER A 62 3.17 -21.96 -1.33
C SER A 62 3.45 -23.44 -1.56
N GLU A 63 3.28 -23.90 -2.79
CA GLU A 63 3.49 -25.29 -3.21
C GLU A 63 4.87 -25.54 -3.84
N ALA A 64 5.69 -24.51 -4.01
CA ALA A 64 6.92 -24.53 -4.81
C ALA A 64 6.68 -25.12 -6.22
N ASN A 65 5.53 -24.81 -6.82
CA ASN A 65 5.12 -25.36 -8.11
C ASN A 65 5.39 -24.38 -9.25
N TRP A 66 6.48 -24.62 -9.97
CA TRP A 66 6.92 -23.80 -11.12
C TRP A 66 6.63 -24.48 -12.47
N GLU A 67 5.87 -25.57 -12.47
CA GLU A 67 5.58 -26.32 -13.70
C GLU A 67 4.77 -25.47 -14.69
N GLY A 68 5.16 -25.56 -15.97
CA GLY A 68 4.51 -24.83 -17.05
C GLY A 68 4.86 -23.33 -17.11
N LEU A 69 5.72 -22.80 -16.23
CA LEU A 69 6.19 -21.43 -16.32
C LEU A 69 7.39 -21.33 -17.27
N PRO A 70 7.44 -20.31 -18.15
CA PRO A 70 8.56 -20.09 -19.05
C PRO A 70 9.72 -19.39 -18.33
N ILE A 71 10.31 -20.05 -17.33
CA ILE A 71 11.40 -19.54 -16.49
C ILE A 71 12.69 -20.33 -16.73
N THR A 72 13.84 -19.68 -16.56
CA THR A 72 15.15 -20.34 -16.61
C THR A 72 15.44 -21.12 -15.32
N ASP A 73 16.46 -21.98 -15.36
CA ASP A 73 16.89 -22.75 -14.17
C ASP A 73 17.41 -21.81 -13.07
N GLU A 74 18.08 -20.71 -13.44
CA GLU A 74 18.53 -19.69 -12.48
C GLU A 74 17.36 -19.01 -11.80
N ALA A 75 16.32 -18.64 -12.56
CA ALA A 75 15.10 -18.05 -11.99
C ALA A 75 14.37 -19.02 -11.07
N ARG A 76 14.34 -20.32 -11.44
CA ARG A 76 13.78 -21.38 -10.58
C ARG A 76 14.54 -21.47 -9.26
N ALA A 77 15.87 -21.49 -9.29
CA ALA A 77 16.69 -21.55 -8.08
C ALA A 77 16.41 -20.36 -7.13
N VAL A 78 16.27 -19.14 -7.68
CA VAL A 78 15.90 -17.96 -6.87
C VAL A 78 14.53 -18.11 -6.23
N LEU A 79 13.55 -18.67 -6.94
CA LEU A 79 12.20 -18.91 -6.40
C LEU A 79 12.20 -19.99 -5.31
N ASP A 80 12.99 -21.03 -5.46
CA ASP A 80 13.15 -22.10 -4.47
C ASP A 80 13.83 -21.57 -3.20
N ASP A 81 14.86 -20.76 -3.32
CA ASP A 81 15.53 -20.07 -2.20
C ASP A 81 14.56 -19.13 -1.48
N TYR A 82 13.75 -18.39 -2.23
CA TYR A 82 12.74 -17.49 -1.67
C TYR A 82 11.65 -18.26 -0.94
N HIS A 83 11.13 -19.35 -1.52
CA HIS A 83 10.18 -20.26 -0.86
C HIS A 83 10.73 -20.77 0.47
N THR A 84 11.97 -21.28 0.46
CA THR A 84 12.64 -21.78 1.66
C THR A 84 12.77 -20.69 2.74
N SER A 85 13.18 -19.49 2.36
CA SER A 85 13.32 -18.36 3.29
C SER A 85 11.99 -18.00 3.97
N ILE A 86 10.86 -18.08 3.24
CA ILE A 86 9.53 -17.82 3.81
C ILE A 86 9.12 -18.93 4.76
N LEU A 87 9.38 -20.19 4.41
CA LEU A 87 9.12 -21.34 5.31
C LEU A 87 9.88 -21.21 6.63
N ASP A 88 11.15 -20.83 6.56
CA ASP A 88 12.00 -20.62 7.74
C ASP A 88 11.51 -19.45 8.61
N ALA A 89 10.88 -18.45 7.99
CA ALA A 89 10.24 -17.34 8.70
C ALA A 89 8.93 -17.70 9.43
N GLY A 90 8.36 -18.88 9.17
CA GLY A 90 7.30 -19.50 9.96
C GLY A 90 5.92 -19.58 9.30
N VAL A 91 5.48 -18.65 8.47
CA VAL A 91 4.15 -18.69 7.85
C VAL A 91 4.23 -18.40 6.36
N MET A 92 3.90 -19.41 5.55
CA MET A 92 3.78 -19.28 4.11
C MET A 92 2.45 -18.60 3.73
N PRO A 93 2.47 -17.40 3.11
CA PRO A 93 1.26 -16.80 2.57
C PRO A 93 0.66 -17.69 1.47
N SER A 94 -0.63 -17.96 1.56
CA SER A 94 -1.35 -18.77 0.56
C SER A 94 -2.75 -18.18 0.34
N PRO A 95 -3.47 -18.57 -0.71
CA PRO A 95 -4.84 -18.12 -0.96
C PRO A 95 -5.78 -18.29 0.23
N ASN A 96 -5.58 -19.34 1.02
CA ASN A 96 -6.42 -19.71 2.17
C ASN A 96 -5.83 -19.28 3.53
N CYS A 97 -4.70 -18.60 3.53
CA CYS A 97 -4.01 -18.17 4.74
C CYS A 97 -3.79 -16.66 4.75
N LEU A 98 -4.41 -16.00 5.71
CA LEU A 98 -4.10 -14.62 6.06
C LEU A 98 -3.28 -14.63 7.35
N SER A 99 -2.12 -14.01 7.33
CA SER A 99 -1.30 -13.85 8.53
C SER A 99 -1.16 -12.38 8.92
N ILE A 100 -1.01 -12.13 10.23
CA ILE A 100 -0.76 -10.80 10.78
C ILE A 100 0.49 -10.88 11.61
N GLU A 101 1.50 -10.13 11.20
CA GLU A 101 2.73 -9.95 11.95
C GLU A 101 2.73 -8.60 12.64
N GLN A 102 3.30 -8.52 13.82
CA GLN A 102 3.43 -7.28 14.57
C GLN A 102 4.89 -7.08 15.00
N HIS A 103 5.43 -5.92 14.66
CA HIS A 103 6.71 -5.45 15.18
C HIS A 103 6.53 -4.03 15.69
N GLU A 104 6.53 -3.87 17.01
CA GLU A 104 6.24 -2.60 17.69
C GLU A 104 4.93 -1.96 17.21
N ARG A 105 5.02 -0.87 16.42
CA ARG A 105 3.89 -0.13 15.86
C ARG A 105 3.50 -0.61 14.46
N LEU A 106 4.34 -1.40 13.82
CA LEU A 106 4.11 -1.89 12.48
C LEU A 106 3.32 -3.20 12.53
N PHE A 107 2.27 -3.24 11.74
CA PHE A 107 1.51 -4.45 11.46
C PHE A 107 1.63 -4.78 9.99
N ILE A 108 1.93 -6.02 9.68
CA ILE A 108 1.98 -6.54 8.31
C ILE A 108 0.87 -7.58 8.21
N VAL A 109 -0.11 -7.30 7.35
CA VAL A 109 -1.16 -8.24 7.00
C VAL A 109 -0.77 -8.86 5.67
N ASN A 110 -0.35 -10.12 5.68
CA ASN A 110 -0.01 -10.87 4.48
C ASN A 110 -1.27 -11.51 3.94
N TYR A 111 -1.68 -11.08 2.75
CA TYR A 111 -2.83 -11.60 2.03
C TYR A 111 -2.68 -11.35 0.52
N PRO A 112 -2.76 -12.38 -0.34
CA PRO A 112 -2.63 -12.24 -1.78
C PRO A 112 -3.94 -11.73 -2.40
N GLY A 113 -4.39 -10.56 -1.96
CA GLY A 113 -5.65 -9.95 -2.37
C GLY A 113 -5.57 -9.19 -3.70
N GLY A 114 -4.38 -9.02 -4.24
CA GLY A 114 -4.16 -8.13 -5.38
C GLY A 114 -4.24 -6.65 -4.97
N SER A 115 -3.82 -5.76 -5.87
CA SER A 115 -3.64 -4.35 -5.54
C SER A 115 -4.93 -3.66 -5.06
N ARG A 116 -6.05 -3.91 -5.73
CA ARG A 116 -7.31 -3.21 -5.44
C ARG A 116 -7.93 -3.65 -4.12
N LEU A 117 -7.95 -4.96 -3.85
CA LEU A 117 -8.53 -5.50 -2.63
C LEU A 117 -7.68 -5.11 -1.42
N ASN A 118 -6.34 -5.25 -1.49
CA ASN A 118 -5.45 -4.89 -0.40
C ASN A 118 -5.51 -3.38 -0.10
N ARG A 119 -5.60 -2.53 -1.12
CA ARG A 119 -5.86 -1.10 -0.93
C ARG A 119 -7.16 -0.85 -0.16
N THR A 120 -8.24 -1.54 -0.53
CA THR A 120 -9.55 -1.38 0.09
C THR A 120 -9.56 -1.86 1.53
N ILE A 121 -8.97 -3.03 1.82
CA ILE A 121 -8.82 -3.56 3.17
C ILE A 121 -7.99 -2.61 4.03
N GLY A 122 -6.84 -2.14 3.52
CA GLY A 122 -5.98 -1.18 4.21
C GLY A 122 -6.73 0.11 4.57
N MET A 123 -7.52 0.65 3.63
CA MET A 123 -8.34 1.84 3.86
C MET A 123 -9.39 1.61 4.96
N ILE A 124 -10.07 0.47 4.99
CA ILE A 124 -11.07 0.17 6.03
C ILE A 124 -10.39 0.03 7.39
N ILE A 125 -9.33 -0.77 7.47
CA ILE A 125 -8.61 -1.00 8.74
C ILE A 125 -8.10 0.31 9.31
N THR A 126 -7.46 1.15 8.49
CA THR A 126 -6.92 2.44 8.96
C THR A 126 -8.02 3.40 9.40
N ALA A 127 -9.15 3.46 8.70
CA ALA A 127 -10.28 4.29 9.10
C ALA A 127 -10.84 3.84 10.46
N MET A 128 -11.02 2.55 10.66
CA MET A 128 -11.52 1.98 11.91
C MET A 128 -10.55 2.17 13.08
N LEU A 129 -9.25 1.93 12.86
CA LEU A 129 -8.22 2.15 13.87
C LEU A 129 -8.10 3.62 14.23
N SER A 130 -8.15 4.52 13.23
CA SER A 130 -8.11 5.97 13.48
C SER A 130 -9.31 6.45 14.28
N ALA A 131 -10.50 5.97 13.95
CA ALA A 131 -11.72 6.28 14.70
C ALA A 131 -11.67 5.75 16.15
N LYS A 132 -11.10 4.56 16.35
CA LYS A 132 -10.99 3.95 17.69
C LYS A 132 -9.92 4.62 18.55
N SER A 133 -8.79 4.99 17.96
CA SER A 133 -7.63 5.51 18.70
C SER A 133 -7.61 7.03 18.84
N GLY A 134 -8.34 7.75 17.98
CA GLY A 134 -8.26 9.20 17.85
C GLY A 134 -6.99 9.69 17.13
N TYR A 135 -6.13 8.79 16.64
CA TYR A 135 -4.90 9.11 15.91
C TYR A 135 -5.00 8.68 14.45
N LYS A 136 -4.39 9.46 13.56
CA LYS A 136 -4.32 9.09 12.15
C LYS A 136 -3.39 7.89 11.97
N VAL A 137 -3.92 6.81 11.44
CA VAL A 137 -3.19 5.59 11.07
C VAL A 137 -2.82 5.67 9.60
N GLY A 138 -1.56 5.45 9.27
CA GLY A 138 -1.08 5.34 7.90
C GLY A 138 -1.04 3.90 7.42
N TYR A 139 -1.12 3.69 6.10
CA TYR A 139 -0.91 2.37 5.51
C TYR A 139 -0.23 2.45 4.15
N GLN A 140 0.47 1.38 3.83
CA GLN A 140 0.98 1.06 2.50
C GLN A 140 0.46 -0.32 2.11
N PHE A 141 0.45 -0.60 0.82
CA PHE A 141 0.01 -1.89 0.32
C PHE A 141 0.75 -2.28 -0.94
N ASP A 142 0.86 -3.56 -1.16
CA ASP A 142 1.21 -4.18 -2.42
C ASP A 142 0.20 -5.33 -2.73
N PRO A 143 0.32 -6.05 -3.84
CA PRO A 143 -0.63 -7.11 -4.18
C PRO A 143 -0.72 -8.26 -3.15
N TYR A 144 0.27 -8.40 -2.26
CA TYR A 144 0.43 -9.54 -1.35
C TYR A 144 0.36 -9.16 0.12
N ARG A 145 0.46 -7.86 0.47
CA ARG A 145 0.48 -7.41 1.87
C ARG A 145 -0.01 -5.99 2.04
N ILE A 146 -0.38 -5.71 3.29
CA ILE A 146 -0.76 -4.38 3.77
C ILE A 146 0.10 -4.08 4.99
N ILE A 147 0.80 -2.96 4.99
CA ILE A 147 1.65 -2.50 6.09
C ILE A 147 0.95 -1.32 6.75
N LEU A 148 0.77 -1.37 8.05
CA LEU A 148 0.08 -0.37 8.86
C LEU A 148 1.02 0.18 9.93
N ASP A 149 1.10 1.50 10.06
CA ASP A 149 1.73 2.17 11.22
C ASP A 149 0.63 2.59 12.19
N ALA A 150 0.42 1.79 13.22
CA ALA A 150 -0.65 1.96 14.18
C ALA A 150 -0.12 2.48 15.54
N PRO A 151 -0.98 3.12 16.38
CA PRO A 151 -0.59 3.54 17.70
C PRO A 151 -0.08 2.38 18.57
N THR A 152 0.86 2.65 19.47
CA THR A 152 1.57 1.67 20.31
C THR A 152 0.66 0.77 21.15
N ARG A 153 -0.59 1.18 21.40
CA ARG A 153 -1.58 0.38 22.15
C ARG A 153 -2.41 -0.55 21.28
N THR A 154 -2.22 -0.52 19.95
CA THR A 154 -2.92 -1.40 19.03
C THR A 154 -2.36 -2.81 19.15
N THR A 155 -3.25 -3.79 19.13
CA THR A 155 -2.89 -5.22 19.25
C THR A 155 -3.39 -5.99 18.03
N VAL A 156 -2.82 -7.17 17.79
CA VAL A 156 -3.34 -8.11 16.76
C VAL A 156 -4.81 -8.45 17.01
N LYS A 157 -5.26 -8.50 18.28
CA LYS A 157 -6.68 -8.72 18.61
C LYS A 157 -7.59 -7.60 18.08
N ASP A 158 -7.12 -6.34 18.12
CA ASP A 158 -7.87 -5.21 17.55
C ASP A 158 -8.02 -5.35 16.04
N MET A 159 -6.94 -5.76 15.35
CA MET A 159 -6.95 -6.03 13.91
C MET A 159 -7.94 -7.14 13.55
N LEU A 160 -7.89 -8.26 14.26
CA LEU A 160 -8.81 -9.38 14.06
C LEU A 160 -10.27 -8.99 14.33
N ALA A 161 -10.52 -8.16 15.35
CA ALA A 161 -11.88 -7.68 15.66
C ALA A 161 -12.44 -6.80 14.52
N ILE A 162 -11.61 -5.95 13.90
CA ILE A 162 -12.01 -5.15 12.74
C ILE A 162 -12.32 -6.06 11.55
N MET A 163 -11.45 -7.03 11.26
CA MET A 163 -11.64 -7.96 10.14
C MET A 163 -12.89 -8.84 10.29
N LYS A 164 -13.19 -9.31 11.50
CA LYS A 164 -14.46 -10.00 11.81
C LYS A 164 -15.68 -9.12 11.60
N GLY A 165 -15.52 -7.81 11.72
CA GLY A 165 -16.59 -6.85 11.42
C GLY A 165 -16.98 -6.79 9.95
N PHE A 166 -16.09 -7.23 9.03
CA PHE A 166 -16.36 -7.26 7.58
C PHE A 166 -17.57 -8.17 7.24
N GLU A 167 -17.76 -9.25 7.95
CA GLU A 167 -18.89 -10.16 7.75
C GLU A 167 -20.24 -9.51 8.06
N ARG A 168 -20.27 -8.49 8.92
CA ARG A 168 -21.49 -7.89 9.45
C ARG A 168 -21.99 -6.67 8.70
N GLY A 169 -21.16 -6.06 7.84
CA GLY A 169 -21.57 -4.82 7.17
C GLY A 169 -20.47 -4.14 6.38
N ILE A 170 -19.82 -4.86 5.47
CA ILE A 170 -18.72 -4.32 4.66
C ILE A 170 -19.12 -3.05 3.88
N THR A 171 -20.37 -2.97 3.43
CA THR A 171 -20.85 -1.80 2.68
C THR A 171 -20.83 -0.52 3.53
N ASP A 172 -21.24 -0.62 4.79
CA ASP A 172 -21.25 0.54 5.69
C ASP A 172 -19.84 0.91 6.13
N LEU A 173 -18.98 -0.08 6.34
CA LEU A 173 -17.56 0.13 6.61
C LEU A 173 -16.87 0.81 5.42
N LEU A 174 -17.17 0.41 4.19
CA LEU A 174 -16.67 1.04 2.98
C LEU A 174 -17.15 2.50 2.88
N ARG A 175 -18.44 2.76 3.05
CA ARG A 175 -18.98 4.13 3.04
C ARG A 175 -18.32 5.01 4.08
N PHE A 176 -18.16 4.51 5.29
CA PHE A 176 -17.44 5.20 6.36
C PHE A 176 -16.00 5.51 5.97
N SER A 177 -15.26 4.52 5.45
CA SER A 177 -13.84 4.64 5.11
C SER A 177 -13.59 5.57 3.92
N ILE A 178 -14.50 5.60 2.94
CA ILE A 178 -14.36 6.43 1.74
C ILE A 178 -14.63 7.89 2.05
N ARG A 179 -15.57 8.20 2.95
CA ARG A 179 -16.07 9.55 3.21
C ARG A 179 -14.98 10.60 3.43
N ASP A 180 -13.96 10.25 4.20
CA ASP A 180 -12.86 11.16 4.55
C ASP A 180 -11.54 10.81 3.84
N SER A 181 -11.60 9.88 2.87
CA SER A 181 -10.41 9.41 2.18
C SER A 181 -9.82 10.49 1.25
N PRO A 182 -8.49 10.58 1.14
CA PRO A 182 -7.83 11.44 0.16
C PRO A 182 -8.26 11.14 -1.27
N ALA A 183 -8.58 9.87 -1.57
CA ALA A 183 -9.02 9.43 -2.89
C ALA A 183 -10.37 10.07 -3.27
N LEU A 184 -11.36 10.10 -2.36
CA LEU A 184 -12.64 10.74 -2.61
C LEU A 184 -12.47 12.26 -2.77
N LYS A 185 -11.68 12.90 -1.89
CA LYS A 185 -11.40 14.34 -1.98
C LYS A 185 -10.78 14.71 -3.33
N SER A 186 -9.75 13.97 -3.75
CA SER A 186 -9.09 14.18 -5.05
C SER A 186 -10.06 13.98 -6.22
N GLN A 187 -10.90 12.94 -6.17
CA GLN A 187 -11.87 12.68 -7.23
C GLN A 187 -12.96 13.74 -7.30
N LEU A 188 -13.43 14.23 -6.15
CA LEU A 188 -14.41 15.33 -6.08
C LEU A 188 -13.83 16.62 -6.66
N LEU A 189 -12.61 16.99 -6.28
CA LEU A 189 -11.91 18.17 -6.81
C LEU A 189 -11.74 18.05 -8.34
N HIS A 190 -11.31 16.89 -8.82
CA HIS A 190 -11.16 16.66 -10.24
C HIS A 190 -12.49 16.77 -11.01
N SER A 191 -13.54 16.19 -10.45
CA SER A 191 -14.89 16.29 -11.04
C SER A 191 -15.42 17.73 -11.01
N ALA A 192 -15.25 18.43 -9.88
CA ALA A 192 -15.70 19.82 -9.74
C ALA A 192 -14.97 20.77 -10.72
N ARG A 193 -13.67 20.56 -10.96
CA ARG A 193 -12.91 21.28 -12.00
C ARG A 193 -13.45 20.99 -13.40
N LYS A 194 -13.71 19.73 -13.73
CA LYS A 194 -14.28 19.36 -15.04
C LYS A 194 -15.66 19.94 -15.28
N MET A 195 -16.44 20.10 -14.22
CA MET A 195 -17.78 20.69 -14.28
C MET A 195 -17.77 22.23 -14.21
N GLY A 196 -16.60 22.85 -14.05
CA GLY A 196 -16.47 24.28 -13.91
C GLY A 196 -17.00 24.85 -12.59
N ALA A 197 -17.24 23.99 -11.58
CA ALA A 197 -17.72 24.41 -10.26
C ALA A 197 -16.61 25.06 -9.43
N ILE A 198 -15.35 24.79 -9.75
CA ILE A 198 -14.15 25.42 -9.15
C ILE A 198 -13.14 25.77 -10.23
N GLY A 199 -12.39 26.85 -10.05
CA GLY A 199 -11.35 27.28 -10.97
C GLY A 199 -10.15 26.31 -10.99
N PRO A 200 -9.27 26.43 -12.02
CA PRO A 200 -8.10 25.58 -12.16
C PRO A 200 -7.06 25.75 -11.01
N GLU A 201 -7.08 26.90 -10.34
CA GLU A 201 -6.13 27.29 -9.28
C GLU A 201 -6.66 27.09 -7.84
N ALA A 202 -7.82 26.46 -7.69
CA ALA A 202 -8.44 26.23 -6.38
C ALA A 202 -8.05 24.87 -5.79
#